data_0f11f002a3b79970bc8bdfd74af4cb09
#
_entry.id   0f11f002a3b79970bc8bdfd74af4cb09
#
_cell.length_a   1.000
_cell.length_b   1.000
_cell.length_c   1.000
_cell.angle_alpha   90.00
_cell.angle_beta   90.00
_cell.angle_gamma   90.00
#
_symmetry.space_group_name_H-M   'P 1'
#
loop_
_entity.id
_entity.type
_entity.pdbx_description
1 polymer ?
#
loop_
_entity_poly.entity_id
_entity_poly.type
_entity_poly.pdbx_seq_one_letter_code
_entity_poly.pdbx_strand_id
1 'polypeptide(L)'
;FKQSNKTPVFFIEKKNIDLKNKIQKLIPYSLFPEHESNLSSPALVTCLGKRLDFAITIDNGVMHMLSLARIPMISLFGPTDSKKFAPEYEKSIILDSKEIHNTNDISAITVEDVLQAAKQFVNF
;
A
#
# COMPACT_ATOMS: atom_id res chain seq x y z
N PHE A 1 12.47 -1.30 6.75
CA PHE A 1 12.13 -2.64 6.25
C PHE A 1 13.35 -3.57 6.18
N LYS A 2 14.50 -3.08 5.72
CA LYS A 2 15.72 -3.89 5.65
C LYS A 2 16.15 -4.43 7.03
N GLN A 3 15.99 -3.63 8.07
CA GLN A 3 16.33 -4.01 9.44
C GLN A 3 15.33 -4.99 10.06
N SER A 4 14.11 -5.06 9.56
CA SER A 4 13.04 -5.93 10.07
C SER A 4 12.91 -7.26 9.31
N ASN A 5 13.83 -7.55 8.39
CA ASN A 5 13.80 -8.76 7.54
C ASN A 5 12.49 -8.92 6.75
N LYS A 6 11.91 -7.81 6.30
CA LYS A 6 10.70 -7.79 5.48
C LYS A 6 11.06 -7.55 4.02
N THR A 7 10.36 -8.22 3.12
CA THR A 7 10.52 -8.05 1.67
C THR A 7 9.41 -7.15 1.14
N PRO A 8 9.74 -5.97 0.60
CA PRO A 8 8.75 -5.11 -0.02
C PRO A 8 8.22 -5.72 -1.33
N VAL A 9 6.90 -5.64 -1.51
CA VAL A 9 6.20 -6.06 -2.71
C VAL A 9 5.46 -4.85 -3.28
N PHE A 10 5.74 -4.48 -4.52
CA PHE A 10 5.13 -3.33 -5.17
C PHE A 10 4.18 -3.76 -6.28
N PHE A 11 2.91 -3.37 -6.15
CA PHE A 11 1.92 -3.55 -7.20
C PHE A 11 1.91 -2.31 -8.09
N ILE A 12 2.65 -2.38 -9.20
CA ILE A 12 2.82 -1.28 -10.15
C ILE A 12 2.36 -1.79 -11.52
N GLU A 13 1.51 -1.03 -12.19
CA GLU A 13 1.04 -1.38 -13.54
C GLU A 13 2.23 -1.55 -14.51
N LYS A 14 2.12 -2.50 -15.43
CA LYS A 14 3.19 -2.81 -16.41
C LYS A 14 3.60 -1.60 -17.24
N LYS A 15 2.66 -0.68 -17.55
CA LYS A 15 2.96 0.55 -18.30
C LYS A 15 3.88 1.52 -17.55
N ASN A 16 3.96 1.42 -16.23
CA ASN A 16 4.80 2.27 -15.39
C ASN A 16 6.18 1.66 -15.16
N ILE A 17 6.81 1.20 -16.23
CA ILE A 17 8.14 0.55 -16.18
C ILE A 17 9.23 1.48 -15.62
N ASP A 18 9.14 2.79 -15.86
CA ASP A 18 10.12 3.75 -15.33
C ASP A 18 10.07 3.83 -13.82
N LEU A 19 8.86 3.87 -13.25
CA LEU A 19 8.68 3.86 -11.79
C LEU A 19 9.19 2.55 -11.19
N LYS A 20 8.85 1.41 -11.81
CA LYS A 20 9.34 0.08 -11.40
C LYS A 20 10.87 0.05 -11.37
N ASN A 21 11.52 0.49 -12.43
CA ASN A 21 12.98 0.49 -12.53
C ASN A 21 13.63 1.41 -11.50
N LYS A 22 13.04 2.58 -11.26
CA LYS A 22 13.51 3.53 -10.24
C LYS A 22 13.46 2.93 -8.84
N ILE A 23 12.36 2.28 -8.48
CA ILE A 23 12.19 1.63 -7.17
C ILE A 23 13.17 0.44 -7.05
N GLN A 24 13.27 -0.39 -8.07
CA GLN A 24 14.17 -1.55 -8.05
C GLN A 24 15.64 -1.15 -7.88
N LYS A 25 16.03 -0.01 -8.44
CA LYS A 25 17.39 0.55 -8.28
C LYS A 25 17.64 0.96 -6.83
N LEU A 26 16.63 1.53 -6.16
CA LEU A 26 16.73 1.96 -4.76
C LEU A 26 16.60 0.79 -3.78
N ILE A 27 15.77 -0.19 -4.12
CA ILE A 27 15.45 -1.34 -3.25
C ILE A 27 15.59 -2.63 -4.08
N PRO A 28 16.84 -3.12 -4.32
CA PRO A 28 17.07 -4.25 -5.23
C PRO A 28 16.41 -5.57 -4.81
N TYR A 29 16.08 -5.73 -3.54
CA TYR A 29 15.43 -6.93 -2.99
C TYR A 29 13.89 -6.89 -3.04
N SER A 30 13.32 -5.86 -3.65
CA SER A 30 11.86 -5.74 -3.80
C SER A 30 11.32 -6.65 -4.91
N LEU A 31 10.04 -7.00 -4.78
CA LEU A 31 9.32 -7.83 -5.75
C LEU A 31 8.28 -7.01 -6.50
N PHE A 32 8.08 -7.33 -7.77
CA PHE A 32 7.13 -6.64 -8.65
C PHE A 32 6.28 -7.70 -9.39
N PRO A 33 5.24 -8.26 -8.74
CA PRO A 33 4.49 -9.40 -9.31
C PRO A 33 3.87 -9.14 -10.68
N GLU A 34 3.36 -7.93 -10.91
CA GLU A 34 2.74 -7.57 -12.19
C GLU A 34 3.74 -7.50 -13.35
N HIS A 35 5.02 -7.25 -13.07
CA HIS A 35 6.10 -7.22 -14.07
C HIS A 35 6.78 -8.57 -14.26
N GLU A 36 6.68 -9.45 -13.28
CA GLU A 36 7.30 -10.79 -13.29
C GLU A 36 6.35 -11.87 -13.81
N SER A 37 5.05 -11.57 -13.91
CA SER A 37 4.00 -12.50 -14.34
C SER A 37 3.39 -12.07 -15.67
N ASN A 38 3.02 -13.05 -16.51
CA ASN A 38 2.21 -12.81 -17.70
C ASN A 38 0.72 -12.59 -17.36
N LEU A 39 0.34 -12.84 -16.11
CA LEU A 39 -1.01 -12.66 -15.61
C LEU A 39 -1.09 -11.33 -14.87
N SER A 40 -2.00 -10.45 -15.33
CA SER A 40 -2.36 -9.23 -14.63
C SER A 40 -3.87 -9.23 -14.48
N SER A 41 -4.35 -9.52 -13.27
CA SER A 41 -5.78 -9.54 -13.00
C SER A 41 -6.08 -9.14 -11.55
N PRO A 42 -7.28 -8.62 -11.28
CA PRO A 42 -7.71 -8.36 -9.91
C PRO A 42 -7.63 -9.60 -9.00
N ALA A 43 -7.92 -10.78 -9.54
CA ALA A 43 -7.81 -12.04 -8.80
C ALA A 43 -6.36 -12.32 -8.37
N LEU A 44 -5.38 -12.06 -9.23
CA LEU A 44 -3.96 -12.22 -8.90
C LEU A 44 -3.57 -11.33 -7.72
N VAL A 45 -3.92 -10.04 -7.76
CA VAL A 45 -3.61 -9.09 -6.69
C VAL A 45 -4.28 -9.53 -5.38
N THR A 46 -5.55 -9.94 -5.42
CA THR A 46 -6.27 -10.40 -4.23
C THR A 46 -5.65 -11.66 -3.64
N CYS A 47 -5.29 -12.63 -4.48
CA CYS A 47 -4.65 -13.88 -4.03
C CYS A 47 -3.26 -13.64 -3.43
N LEU A 48 -2.44 -12.77 -4.05
CA LEU A 48 -1.14 -12.40 -3.53
C LEU A 48 -1.27 -11.60 -2.23
N GLY A 49 -2.29 -10.74 -2.14
CA GLY A 49 -2.58 -9.95 -0.96
C GLY A 49 -2.69 -10.80 0.30
N LYS A 50 -3.30 -11.98 0.20
CA LYS A 50 -3.44 -12.91 1.34
C LYS A 50 -2.10 -13.41 1.90
N ARG A 51 -1.03 -13.27 1.14
CA ARG A 51 0.33 -13.71 1.54
C ARG A 51 1.16 -12.56 2.13
N LEU A 52 0.62 -11.36 2.16
CA LEU A 52 1.30 -10.20 2.73
C LEU A 52 1.04 -10.09 4.23
N ASP A 53 2.04 -9.63 4.98
CA ASP A 53 1.88 -9.37 6.42
C ASP A 53 1.01 -8.13 6.65
N PHE A 54 1.21 -7.10 5.82
CA PHE A 54 0.37 -5.90 5.79
C PHE A 54 0.58 -5.16 4.47
N ALA A 55 -0.29 -4.21 4.17
CA ALA A 55 -0.21 -3.39 2.96
C ALA A 55 -0.32 -1.90 3.28
N ILE A 56 0.33 -1.10 2.44
CA ILE A 56 0.17 0.35 2.42
C ILE A 56 -0.36 0.71 1.04
N THR A 57 -1.46 1.42 0.98
CA THR A 57 -2.16 1.73 -0.28
C THR A 57 -2.55 3.20 -0.34
N ILE A 58 -2.80 3.66 -1.55
CA ILE A 58 -3.52 4.91 -1.81
C ILE A 58 -4.92 4.57 -2.29
N ASP A 59 -5.80 5.57 -2.41
CA ASP A 59 -7.16 5.38 -2.93
C ASP A 59 -7.12 5.03 -4.43
N ASN A 60 -7.17 3.74 -4.72
CA ASN A 60 -7.22 3.20 -6.08
C ASN A 60 -7.81 1.78 -6.10
N GLY A 61 -7.89 1.17 -7.29
CA GLY A 61 -8.43 -0.18 -7.45
C GLY A 61 -7.66 -1.25 -6.66
N VAL A 62 -6.34 -1.12 -6.53
CA VAL A 62 -5.52 -2.08 -5.76
C VAL A 62 -5.91 -2.08 -4.29
N MET A 63 -6.21 -0.91 -3.72
CA MET A 63 -6.70 -0.82 -2.34
C MET A 63 -7.94 -1.68 -2.13
N HIS A 64 -8.91 -1.61 -3.05
CA HIS A 64 -10.15 -2.40 -2.96
C HIS A 64 -9.88 -3.89 -3.13
N MET A 65 -8.99 -4.27 -4.04
CA MET A 65 -8.60 -5.68 -4.23
C MET A 65 -7.91 -6.24 -2.97
N LEU A 66 -6.98 -5.51 -2.39
CA LEU A 66 -6.29 -5.93 -1.17
C LEU A 66 -7.22 -5.97 0.05
N SER A 67 -8.22 -5.09 0.10
CA SER A 67 -9.22 -5.11 1.18
C SER A 67 -10.03 -6.40 1.23
N LEU A 68 -10.24 -7.03 0.07
CA LEU A 68 -10.93 -8.34 0.00
C LEU A 68 -10.13 -9.46 0.69
N ALA A 69 -8.81 -9.33 0.76
CA ALA A 69 -7.97 -10.27 1.49
C ALA A 69 -8.02 -10.06 3.01
N ARG A 70 -8.58 -8.93 3.49
CA ARG A 70 -8.75 -8.57 4.91
C ARG A 70 -7.46 -8.64 5.72
N ILE A 71 -6.33 -8.36 5.08
CA ILE A 71 -5.03 -8.25 5.75
C ILE A 71 -4.92 -6.90 6.46
N PRO A 72 -3.99 -6.75 7.41
CA PRO A 72 -3.68 -5.45 7.98
C PRO A 72 -3.31 -4.46 6.88
N MET A 73 -4.00 -3.30 6.82
CA MET A 73 -3.83 -2.34 5.74
C MET A 73 -3.86 -0.90 6.24
N ILE A 74 -2.96 -0.10 5.71
CA ILE A 74 -2.93 1.34 5.91
C ILE A 74 -3.31 1.98 4.58
N SER A 75 -4.41 2.74 4.57
CA SER A 75 -4.90 3.43 3.38
C SER A 75 -4.65 4.93 3.51
N LEU A 76 -3.96 5.51 2.52
CA LEU A 76 -3.61 6.91 2.49
C LEU A 76 -4.61 7.67 1.63
N PHE A 77 -5.20 8.72 2.18
CA PHE A 77 -6.16 9.58 1.49
C PHE A 77 -5.67 11.03 1.48
N GLY A 78 -5.90 11.70 0.37
CA GLY A 78 -5.66 13.12 0.18
C GLY A 78 -6.93 13.84 -0.22
N PRO A 79 -7.12 14.12 -1.53
CA PRO A 79 -8.29 14.88 -2.01
C PRO A 79 -9.62 14.12 -1.95
N THR A 80 -9.60 12.78 -2.01
CA THR A 80 -10.81 11.96 -1.99
C THR A 80 -11.41 11.80 -0.59
N ASP A 81 -12.72 11.51 -0.54
CA ASP A 81 -13.44 11.34 0.73
C ASP A 81 -13.20 9.95 1.32
N SER A 82 -12.37 9.87 2.35
CA SER A 82 -12.04 8.62 3.03
C SER A 82 -13.27 7.97 3.70
N LYS A 83 -14.20 8.77 4.18
CA LYS A 83 -15.43 8.27 4.82
C LYS A 83 -16.31 7.51 3.84
N LYS A 84 -16.25 7.89 2.55
CA LYS A 84 -17.04 7.27 1.48
C LYS A 84 -16.34 6.08 0.85
N PHE A 85 -15.02 6.15 0.65
CA PHE A 85 -14.27 5.21 -0.18
C PHE A 85 -13.34 4.27 0.58
N ALA A 86 -12.99 4.58 1.83
CA ALA A 86 -12.06 3.74 2.59
C ALA A 86 -12.70 2.39 2.96
N PRO A 87 -11.97 1.28 2.78
CA PRO A 87 -12.40 -0.01 3.29
C PRO A 87 -12.46 0.01 4.82
N GLU A 88 -13.58 -0.37 5.40
CA GLU A 88 -13.77 -0.43 6.85
C GLU A 88 -13.79 -1.89 7.31
N TYR A 89 -12.77 -2.29 8.05
CA TYR A 89 -12.70 -3.54 8.78
C TYR A 89 -11.67 -3.40 9.92
N GLU A 90 -11.69 -4.32 10.88
CA GLU A 90 -10.92 -4.19 12.13
C GLU A 90 -9.41 -4.01 11.97
N LYS A 91 -8.83 -4.50 10.87
CA LYS A 91 -7.39 -4.38 10.57
C LYS A 91 -7.07 -3.27 9.57
N SER A 92 -8.01 -2.35 9.35
CA SER A 92 -7.84 -1.22 8.45
C SER A 92 -7.53 0.05 9.22
N ILE A 93 -6.45 0.74 8.85
CA ILE A 93 -6.10 2.05 9.38
C ILE A 93 -6.17 3.06 8.24
N ILE A 94 -6.84 4.18 8.47
CA ILE A 94 -6.99 5.25 7.49
C ILE A 94 -6.15 6.45 7.92
N LEU A 95 -5.25 6.89 7.05
CA LEU A 95 -4.50 8.12 7.20
C LEU A 95 -5.00 9.12 6.16
N ASP A 96 -5.76 10.10 6.62
CA ASP A 96 -6.33 11.13 5.76
C ASP A 96 -5.61 12.46 6.02
N SER A 97 -4.96 13.01 4.99
CA SER A 97 -4.21 14.25 5.11
C SER A 97 -5.09 15.43 5.53
N LYS A 98 -6.37 15.41 5.22
CA LYS A 98 -7.33 16.44 5.63
C LYS A 98 -7.55 16.43 7.16
N GLU A 99 -7.54 15.25 7.77
CA GLU A 99 -7.74 15.09 9.21
C GLU A 99 -6.45 15.27 9.99
N ILE A 100 -5.32 14.77 9.47
CA ILE A 100 -4.02 14.79 10.17
C ILE A 100 -3.31 16.12 10.00
N HIS A 101 -3.29 16.67 8.79
CA HIS A 101 -2.50 17.85 8.42
C HIS A 101 -3.32 19.01 7.85
N ASN A 102 -4.65 18.91 7.89
CA ASN A 102 -5.60 19.95 7.43
C ASN A 102 -5.33 20.39 5.98
N THR A 103 -4.99 19.47 5.10
CA THR A 103 -4.72 19.72 3.69
C THR A 103 -5.22 18.56 2.81
N ASN A 104 -5.59 18.88 1.55
CA ASN A 104 -5.95 17.88 0.55
C ASN A 104 -4.73 17.19 -0.09
N ASP A 105 -3.53 17.66 0.21
CA ASP A 105 -2.30 17.12 -0.38
C ASP A 105 -1.89 15.83 0.33
N ILE A 106 -2.01 14.70 -0.36
CA ILE A 106 -1.64 13.39 0.17
C ILE A 106 -0.14 13.34 0.56
N SER A 107 0.70 14.12 -0.10
CA SER A 107 2.15 14.15 0.20
C SER A 107 2.47 14.80 1.55
N ALA A 108 1.48 15.44 2.20
CA ALA A 108 1.61 15.92 3.56
C ALA A 108 1.69 14.79 4.59
N ILE A 109 1.17 13.59 4.26
CA ILE A 109 1.32 12.40 5.10
C ILE A 109 2.81 12.01 5.11
N THR A 110 3.41 12.05 6.28
CA THR A 110 4.86 11.82 6.43
C THR A 110 5.18 10.33 6.55
N VAL A 111 6.44 9.98 6.32
CA VAL A 111 6.95 8.63 6.60
C VAL A 111 6.73 8.27 8.06
N GLU A 112 6.88 9.23 8.97
CA GLU A 112 6.65 9.00 10.40
C GLU A 112 5.19 8.66 10.71
N ASP A 113 4.22 9.32 10.08
CA ASP A 113 2.79 9.00 10.23
C ASP A 113 2.52 7.54 9.87
N VAL A 114 3.08 7.10 8.73
CA VAL A 114 2.92 5.73 8.23
C VAL A 114 3.61 4.72 9.15
N LEU A 115 4.82 5.03 9.62
CA LEU A 115 5.55 4.14 10.53
C LEU A 115 4.83 3.98 11.87
N GLN A 116 4.26 5.04 12.41
CA GLN A 116 3.48 4.97 13.65
C GLN A 116 2.25 4.07 13.48
N ALA A 117 1.54 4.20 12.36
CA ALA A 117 0.42 3.33 12.05
C ALA A 117 0.86 1.87 11.88
N ALA A 118 1.97 1.64 11.17
CA ALA A 118 2.50 0.30 10.90
C ALA A 118 2.93 -0.44 12.17
N LYS A 119 3.35 0.26 13.20
CA LYS A 119 3.72 -0.35 14.50
C LYS A 119 2.58 -1.11 15.17
N GLN A 120 1.33 -0.84 14.78
CA GLN A 120 0.17 -1.59 15.28
C GLN A 120 0.11 -3.01 14.69
N PHE A 121 0.75 -3.25 13.57
CA PHE A 121 0.69 -4.53 12.85
C PHE A 121 1.99 -5.32 12.94
N VAL A 122 3.13 -4.64 12.98
CA VAL A 122 4.45 -5.27 12.94
C VAL A 122 5.40 -4.57 13.92
N ASN A 123 6.33 -5.34 14.46
CA ASN A 123 7.43 -4.81 15.25
C ASN A 123 8.60 -4.46 14.32
N PHE A 124 8.99 -3.23 14.37
CA PHE A 124 10.18 -2.76 13.64
C PHE A 124 11.38 -2.66 14.56
#